data_51b212c0e0d46b780f79a8abe11b2bc4
#
_entry.id   51b212c0e0d46b780f79a8abe11b2bc4
#
_cell.length_a   1.000
_cell.length_b   1.000
_cell.length_c   1.000
_cell.angle_alpha   90.00
_cell.angle_beta   90.00
_cell.angle_gamma   90.00
#
_symmetry.space_group_name_H-M   'P 1'
#
loop_
_entity.id
_entity.type
_entity.pdbx_description
1 polymer ?
#
loop_
_entity_poly.entity_id
_entity_poly.type
_entity_poly.pdbx_seq_one_letter_code
_entity_poly.pdbx_strand_id
1 'polypeptide(L)'
;MRLGINLLCATGHVTEAHRELAAHAKAVGYDLVEVPVFEGEPEHYRAIGRMLDEIGIARTSVSVIPDPAADPTHPDQAVRTRGLAHLDWAVDCAVALGSESIGGPFSAPIGDFSRAPIPSADRARGVTAHRAMAERLPEGMILSLEPLNRFESAFLNTAEEAVGYAEAVGHPAFRLMPDTFHMNIEERDPAAAMAHVAPYAGVVHVAENDRGIPGRGHIDFVPHFKALKAAGWDGIIVVEAFGAALPELAAATRVWRPLFPDLGTLFAEAHDFVRETWERA
;
A
#
# COMPACT_ATOMS: atom_id res chain seq x y z
N MET A 1 -15.31 9.41 -0.28
CA MET A 1 -13.97 8.81 -0.47
C MET A 1 -13.40 9.13 -1.85
N ARG A 2 -12.08 9.19 -1.99
CA ARG A 2 -11.37 9.28 -3.27
C ARG A 2 -10.93 7.87 -3.69
N LEU A 3 -10.98 7.58 -5.00
CA LEU A 3 -10.66 6.25 -5.52
C LEU A 3 -9.41 6.30 -6.41
N GLY A 4 -8.46 5.45 -6.11
CA GLY A 4 -7.22 5.26 -6.86
C GLY A 4 -7.05 3.86 -7.43
N ILE A 5 -6.05 3.72 -8.30
CA ILE A 5 -5.58 2.44 -8.84
C ILE A 5 -4.07 2.32 -8.68
N ASN A 6 -3.60 1.18 -8.15
CA ASN A 6 -2.18 0.90 -8.02
C ASN A 6 -1.60 0.50 -9.39
N LEU A 7 -0.59 1.23 -9.87
CA LEU A 7 0.04 0.99 -11.17
C LEU A 7 0.93 -0.26 -11.19
N LEU A 8 1.14 -0.93 -10.06
CA LEU A 8 1.78 -2.26 -10.02
C LEU A 8 1.05 -3.31 -10.86
N CYS A 9 -0.23 -3.11 -11.16
CA CYS A 9 -0.95 -3.96 -12.12
C CYS A 9 -0.29 -3.98 -13.51
N ALA A 10 0.52 -2.97 -13.85
CA ALA A 10 1.13 -2.78 -15.16
C ALA A 10 2.67 -2.64 -15.12
N THR A 11 3.23 -2.06 -14.06
CA THR A 11 4.68 -1.77 -14.00
C THR A 11 5.17 -1.63 -12.56
N GLY A 12 6.39 -2.10 -12.28
CA GLY A 12 7.10 -1.81 -11.02
C GLY A 12 7.88 -0.49 -11.06
N HIS A 13 8.04 0.13 -12.26
CA HIS A 13 8.77 1.38 -12.44
C HIS A 13 8.05 2.29 -13.45
N VAL A 14 7.35 3.29 -12.93
CA VAL A 14 6.61 4.24 -13.77
C VAL A 14 7.58 5.19 -14.46
N THR A 15 7.44 5.34 -15.77
CA THR A 15 8.23 6.26 -16.62
C THR A 15 7.31 7.08 -17.50
N GLU A 16 7.84 8.01 -18.28
CA GLU A 16 7.07 8.79 -19.27
C GLU A 16 6.30 7.89 -20.28
N ALA A 17 6.80 6.68 -20.55
CA ALA A 17 6.11 5.72 -21.40
C ALA A 17 4.75 5.24 -20.84
N HIS A 18 4.51 5.47 -19.56
CA HIS A 18 3.24 5.11 -18.88
C HIS A 18 2.26 6.30 -18.78
N ARG A 19 2.53 7.41 -19.47
CA ARG A 19 1.66 8.60 -19.51
C ARG A 19 0.23 8.25 -19.94
N GLU A 20 0.09 7.45 -20.99
CA GLU A 20 -1.23 7.04 -21.50
C GLU A 20 -1.98 6.16 -20.50
N LEU A 21 -1.27 5.33 -19.73
CA LEU A 21 -1.87 4.51 -18.68
C LEU A 21 -2.47 5.39 -17.56
N ALA A 22 -1.72 6.38 -17.10
CA ALA A 22 -2.22 7.33 -16.08
C ALA A 22 -3.37 8.19 -16.63
N ALA A 23 -3.29 8.62 -17.88
CA ALA A 23 -4.37 9.36 -18.54
C ALA A 23 -5.62 8.50 -18.71
N HIS A 24 -5.47 7.18 -18.98
CA HIS A 24 -6.57 6.25 -19.03
C HIS A 24 -7.23 6.06 -17.67
N ALA A 25 -6.46 5.93 -16.59
CA ALA A 25 -7.02 5.88 -15.23
C ALA A 25 -7.92 7.10 -14.94
N LYS A 26 -7.43 8.30 -15.27
CA LYS A 26 -8.23 9.53 -15.16
C LYS A 26 -9.49 9.50 -16.02
N ALA A 27 -9.39 9.04 -17.26
CA ALA A 27 -10.53 8.98 -18.19
C ALA A 27 -11.61 8.00 -17.72
N VAL A 28 -11.25 6.91 -17.05
CA VAL A 28 -12.18 5.96 -16.41
C VAL A 28 -12.90 6.62 -15.21
N GLY A 29 -12.25 7.55 -14.52
CA GLY A 29 -12.85 8.26 -13.38
C GLY A 29 -12.09 8.11 -12.06
N TYR A 30 -10.89 7.54 -12.07
CA TYR A 30 -10.06 7.51 -10.88
C TYR A 30 -9.59 8.92 -10.48
N ASP A 31 -9.63 9.20 -9.18
CA ASP A 31 -9.19 10.47 -8.61
C ASP A 31 -7.66 10.56 -8.52
N LEU A 32 -7.01 9.40 -8.40
CA LEU A 32 -5.56 9.29 -8.23
C LEU A 32 -5.01 7.97 -8.77
N VAL A 33 -3.68 7.94 -8.96
CA VAL A 33 -2.91 6.71 -9.18
C VAL A 33 -1.96 6.48 -8.00
N GLU A 34 -1.68 5.22 -7.70
CA GLU A 34 -0.62 4.86 -6.77
C GLU A 34 0.61 4.41 -7.53
N VAL A 35 1.74 5.09 -7.26
CA VAL A 35 3.00 4.93 -8.00
C VAL A 35 3.95 4.06 -7.19
N PRO A 36 4.46 2.93 -7.73
CA PRO A 36 5.50 2.16 -7.09
C PRO A 36 6.82 2.95 -7.02
N VAL A 37 7.45 2.91 -5.84
CA VAL A 37 8.75 3.51 -5.54
C VAL A 37 9.69 2.39 -5.12
N PHE A 38 10.26 1.69 -6.11
CA PHE A 38 11.08 0.50 -5.88
C PHE A 38 12.53 0.67 -6.34
N GLU A 39 12.78 1.60 -7.27
CA GLU A 39 14.11 1.89 -7.82
C GLU A 39 14.18 3.34 -8.33
N GLY A 40 15.37 3.80 -8.67
CA GLY A 40 15.58 5.15 -9.22
C GLY A 40 15.93 6.18 -8.17
N GLU A 41 15.94 7.45 -8.59
CA GLU A 41 16.38 8.59 -7.80
C GLU A 41 15.23 9.60 -7.64
N PRO A 42 15.25 10.48 -6.64
CA PRO A 42 14.21 11.49 -6.43
C PRO A 42 13.93 12.37 -7.66
N GLU A 43 14.94 12.66 -8.50
CA GLU A 43 14.74 13.45 -9.72
C GLU A 43 13.86 12.74 -10.76
N HIS A 44 13.96 11.40 -10.86
CA HIS A 44 13.04 10.59 -11.67
C HIS A 44 11.61 10.80 -11.22
N TYR A 45 11.33 10.66 -9.91
CA TYR A 45 9.99 10.81 -9.35
C TYR A 45 9.46 12.24 -9.47
N ARG A 46 10.32 13.25 -9.40
CA ARG A 46 9.92 14.64 -9.69
C ARG A 46 9.46 14.80 -11.14
N ALA A 47 10.09 14.13 -12.10
CA ALA A 47 9.63 14.13 -13.48
C ALA A 47 8.28 13.43 -13.65
N ILE A 48 8.07 12.29 -12.97
CA ILE A 48 6.78 11.61 -12.97
C ILE A 48 5.69 12.47 -12.30
N GLY A 49 5.99 13.15 -11.19
CA GLY A 49 5.08 14.11 -10.57
C GLY A 49 4.59 15.18 -11.53
N ARG A 50 5.51 15.82 -12.29
CA ARG A 50 5.16 16.81 -13.34
C ARG A 50 4.26 16.18 -14.43
N MET A 51 4.57 14.97 -14.88
CA MET A 51 3.74 14.26 -15.85
C MET A 51 2.30 14.05 -15.34
N LEU A 52 2.15 13.66 -14.07
CA LEU A 52 0.83 13.47 -13.45
C LEU A 52 0.09 14.79 -13.23
N ASP A 53 0.81 15.89 -12.92
CA ASP A 53 0.25 17.25 -12.85
C ASP A 53 -0.29 17.72 -14.21
N GLU A 54 0.43 17.46 -15.30
CA GLU A 54 -0.01 17.77 -16.66
C GLU A 54 -1.26 16.98 -17.07
N ILE A 55 -1.35 15.71 -16.65
CA ILE A 55 -2.56 14.89 -16.83
C ILE A 55 -3.69 15.41 -15.93
N GLY A 56 -3.36 16.02 -14.79
CA GLY A 56 -4.30 16.49 -13.77
C GLY A 56 -4.90 15.34 -12.96
N ILE A 57 -4.08 14.36 -12.59
CA ILE A 57 -4.44 13.25 -11.69
C ILE A 57 -3.57 13.29 -10.43
N ALA A 58 -4.20 13.09 -9.27
CA ALA A 58 -3.48 13.03 -8.00
C ALA A 58 -2.69 11.71 -7.84
N ARG A 59 -1.88 11.59 -6.80
CA ARG A 59 -1.04 10.39 -6.58
C ARG A 59 -0.78 10.09 -5.11
N THR A 60 -0.74 8.81 -4.82
CA THR A 60 -0.08 8.20 -3.68
C THR A 60 1.13 7.41 -4.17
N SER A 61 1.90 6.85 -3.27
CA SER A 61 3.02 5.97 -3.61
C SER A 61 3.07 4.77 -2.69
N VAL A 62 3.62 3.67 -3.20
CA VAL A 62 3.86 2.46 -2.43
C VAL A 62 5.32 2.04 -2.56
N SER A 63 5.91 1.59 -1.45
CA SER A 63 7.27 1.03 -1.43
C SER A 63 7.34 -0.17 -0.50
N VAL A 64 8.41 -0.95 -0.65
CA VAL A 64 8.68 -2.17 0.12
C VAL A 64 10.12 -2.16 0.63
N ILE A 65 10.45 -3.05 1.55
CA ILE A 65 11.84 -3.37 1.89
C ILE A 65 12.24 -4.58 1.04
N PRO A 66 13.06 -4.40 0.00
CA PRO A 66 13.29 -5.46 -1.00
C PRO A 66 14.34 -6.50 -0.57
N ASP A 67 15.21 -6.17 0.40
CA ASP A 67 16.38 -6.96 0.74
C ASP A 67 16.48 -7.20 2.26
N PRO A 68 16.56 -8.46 2.73
CA PRO A 68 16.82 -8.78 4.14
C PRO A 68 18.09 -8.13 4.69
N ALA A 69 19.07 -7.82 3.84
CA ALA A 69 20.29 -7.10 4.24
C ALA A 69 20.04 -5.59 4.50
N ALA A 70 18.84 -5.09 4.26
CA ALA A 70 18.40 -3.71 4.50
C ALA A 70 17.16 -3.64 5.41
N ASP A 71 17.09 -4.47 6.43
CA ASP A 71 15.99 -4.51 7.38
C ASP A 71 16.15 -3.43 8.47
N PRO A 72 15.25 -2.44 8.58
CA PRO A 72 15.35 -1.35 9.56
C PRO A 72 15.13 -1.81 11.00
N THR A 73 14.62 -3.02 11.21
CA THR A 73 14.33 -3.59 12.54
C THR A 73 15.42 -4.56 13.05
N HIS A 74 16.39 -4.88 12.20
CA HIS A 74 17.40 -5.91 12.46
C HIS A 74 18.27 -5.59 13.69
N PRO A 75 18.66 -6.60 14.54
CA PRO A 75 19.54 -6.39 15.67
C PRO A 75 20.97 -5.96 15.26
N ASP A 76 21.46 -6.43 14.12
CA ASP A 76 22.75 -5.98 13.58
C ASP A 76 22.65 -4.53 13.10
N GLN A 77 23.56 -3.68 13.63
CA GLN A 77 23.55 -2.26 13.34
C GLN A 77 23.84 -1.94 11.86
N ALA A 78 24.70 -2.71 11.20
CA ALA A 78 25.04 -2.45 9.79
C ALA A 78 23.84 -2.76 8.86
N VAL A 79 23.11 -3.85 9.13
CA VAL A 79 21.85 -4.18 8.43
C VAL A 79 20.82 -3.10 8.66
N ARG A 80 20.61 -2.71 9.91
CA ARG A 80 19.64 -1.67 10.28
C ARG A 80 19.97 -0.31 9.65
N THR A 81 21.25 0.08 9.61
CA THR A 81 21.68 1.33 8.97
C THR A 81 21.30 1.38 7.48
N ARG A 82 21.48 0.26 6.76
CA ARG A 82 21.03 0.18 5.35
C ARG A 82 19.52 0.26 5.23
N GLY A 83 18.78 -0.40 6.15
CA GLY A 83 17.32 -0.34 6.17
C GLY A 83 16.80 1.08 6.41
N LEU A 84 17.38 1.81 7.36
CA LEU A 84 17.02 3.21 7.62
C LEU A 84 17.34 4.10 6.42
N ALA A 85 18.49 3.90 5.77
CA ALA A 85 18.84 4.63 4.55
C ALA A 85 17.85 4.35 3.40
N HIS A 86 17.35 3.10 3.29
CA HIS A 86 16.32 2.75 2.32
C HIS A 86 14.98 3.46 2.61
N LEU A 87 14.56 3.51 3.87
CA LEU A 87 13.34 4.26 4.25
C LEU A 87 13.49 5.75 3.98
N ASP A 88 14.66 6.33 4.24
CA ASP A 88 14.96 7.73 3.94
C ASP A 88 14.88 8.01 2.43
N TRP A 89 15.46 7.15 1.61
CA TRP A 89 15.38 7.22 0.15
C TRP A 89 13.93 7.12 -0.35
N ALA A 90 13.13 6.21 0.19
CA ALA A 90 11.73 6.04 -0.19
C ALA A 90 10.91 7.32 0.11
N VAL A 91 11.15 7.95 1.26
CA VAL A 91 10.53 9.24 1.61
C VAL A 91 10.97 10.33 0.63
N ASP A 92 12.27 10.45 0.32
CA ASP A 92 12.78 11.47 -0.59
C ASP A 92 12.17 11.32 -1.99
N CYS A 93 12.01 10.09 -2.48
CA CYS A 93 11.35 9.80 -3.76
C CYS A 93 9.86 10.16 -3.74
N ALA A 94 9.14 9.77 -2.68
CA ALA A 94 7.72 10.07 -2.54
C ALA A 94 7.45 11.58 -2.41
N VAL A 95 8.29 12.30 -1.68
CA VAL A 95 8.25 13.77 -1.58
C VAL A 95 8.53 14.42 -2.95
N ALA A 96 9.54 13.94 -3.67
CA ALA A 96 9.87 14.43 -5.00
C ALA A 96 8.74 14.19 -6.02
N LEU A 97 8.02 13.07 -5.90
CA LEU A 97 6.82 12.74 -6.66
C LEU A 97 5.67 13.72 -6.37
N GLY A 98 5.67 14.36 -5.20
CA GLY A 98 4.53 15.12 -4.69
C GLY A 98 3.38 14.21 -4.26
N SER A 99 3.71 13.07 -3.68
CA SER A 99 2.75 12.07 -3.19
C SER A 99 1.99 12.57 -1.97
N GLU A 100 0.69 12.27 -1.86
CA GLU A 100 -0.12 12.58 -0.67
C GLU A 100 0.13 11.57 0.45
N SER A 101 0.49 10.35 0.11
CA SER A 101 0.83 9.29 1.05
C SER A 101 1.97 8.43 0.49
N ILE A 102 2.89 8.02 1.35
CA ILE A 102 3.75 6.88 1.08
C ILE A 102 3.24 5.69 1.89
N GLY A 103 2.87 4.61 1.19
CA GLY A 103 2.33 3.40 1.78
C GLY A 103 3.20 2.18 1.55
N GLY A 104 2.82 1.07 2.19
CA GLY A 104 3.39 -0.24 1.96
C GLY A 104 3.92 -0.95 3.21
N PRO A 105 4.47 -2.16 3.05
CA PRO A 105 4.96 -3.00 4.15
C PRO A 105 6.39 -2.64 4.57
N PHE A 106 6.59 -1.48 5.16
CA PHE A 106 7.91 -0.99 5.60
C PHE A 106 8.43 -1.66 6.88
N SER A 107 7.69 -2.58 7.48
CA SER A 107 8.02 -3.16 8.78
C SER A 107 9.16 -4.17 8.73
N ALA A 108 9.22 -4.97 7.67
CA ALA A 108 10.25 -5.98 7.46
C ALA A 108 10.32 -6.38 5.98
N PRO A 109 11.42 -6.99 5.51
CA PRO A 109 11.49 -7.55 4.17
C PRO A 109 10.42 -8.62 3.94
N ILE A 110 9.72 -8.54 2.81
CA ILE A 110 8.67 -9.50 2.45
C ILE A 110 9.29 -10.89 2.26
N GLY A 111 8.68 -11.91 2.89
CA GLY A 111 9.13 -13.30 2.78
C GLY A 111 10.37 -13.66 3.60
N ASP A 112 10.90 -12.73 4.39
CA ASP A 112 11.96 -13.07 5.34
C ASP A 112 11.38 -13.53 6.69
N PHE A 113 11.46 -14.81 6.95
CA PHE A 113 11.02 -15.44 8.21
C PHE A 113 12.22 -15.89 9.09
N SER A 114 13.44 -15.48 8.76
CA SER A 114 14.66 -15.91 9.45
C SER A 114 14.66 -15.56 10.93
N ARG A 115 13.87 -14.55 11.35
CA ARG A 115 13.72 -14.08 12.72
C ARG A 115 12.34 -14.30 13.32
N ALA A 116 11.49 -15.11 12.68
CA ALA A 116 10.15 -15.40 13.19
C ALA A 116 10.20 -16.37 14.40
N PRO A 117 9.36 -16.16 15.46
CA PRO A 117 8.49 -15.00 15.69
C PRO A 117 9.32 -13.75 16.01
N ILE A 118 8.83 -12.57 15.54
CA ILE A 118 9.58 -11.32 15.66
C ILE A 118 9.76 -10.92 17.14
N PRO A 119 11.01 -10.72 17.60
CA PRO A 119 11.28 -10.30 18.98
C PRO A 119 10.68 -8.91 19.28
N SER A 120 10.26 -8.68 20.53
CA SER A 120 9.73 -7.39 20.97
C SER A 120 10.74 -6.24 20.79
N ALA A 121 12.04 -6.52 20.94
CA ALA A 121 13.10 -5.55 20.70
C ALA A 121 13.18 -5.12 19.22
N ASP A 122 12.87 -6.03 18.25
CA ASP A 122 12.83 -5.70 16.83
C ASP A 122 11.61 -4.83 16.52
N ARG A 123 10.45 -5.15 17.10
CA ARG A 123 9.26 -4.30 17.01
C ARG A 123 9.50 -2.90 17.58
N ALA A 124 10.21 -2.79 18.71
CA ALA A 124 10.56 -1.49 19.30
C ALA A 124 11.51 -0.66 18.42
N ARG A 125 12.45 -1.31 17.71
CA ARG A 125 13.28 -0.64 16.69
C ARG A 125 12.46 -0.15 15.52
N GLY A 126 11.51 -0.95 15.05
CA GLY A 126 10.54 -0.56 14.02
C GLY A 126 9.73 0.67 14.41
N VAL A 127 9.20 0.72 15.63
CA VAL A 127 8.50 1.90 16.17
C VAL A 127 9.37 3.15 16.08
N THR A 128 10.64 3.05 16.47
CA THR A 128 11.59 4.17 16.39
C THR A 128 11.85 4.60 14.95
N ALA A 129 12.07 3.63 14.05
CA ALA A 129 12.32 3.89 12.63
C ALA A 129 11.13 4.57 11.94
N HIS A 130 9.92 4.05 12.14
CA HIS A 130 8.72 4.60 11.53
C HIS A 130 8.31 5.95 12.09
N ARG A 131 8.57 6.21 13.39
CA ARG A 131 8.41 7.56 13.95
C ARG A 131 9.35 8.54 13.26
N ALA A 132 10.64 8.21 13.16
CA ALA A 132 11.61 9.05 12.46
C ALA A 132 11.25 9.27 10.97
N MET A 133 10.73 8.24 10.29
CA MET A 133 10.23 8.35 8.93
C MET A 133 9.05 9.33 8.84
N ALA A 134 8.08 9.23 9.75
CA ALA A 134 6.92 10.11 9.81
C ALA A 134 7.29 11.58 10.12
N GLU A 135 8.31 11.81 10.98
CA GLU A 135 8.82 13.13 11.30
C GLU A 135 9.48 13.86 10.12
N ARG A 136 9.91 13.12 9.08
CA ARG A 136 10.50 13.67 7.85
C ARG A 136 9.48 14.09 6.81
N LEU A 137 8.22 13.66 6.94
CA LEU A 137 7.20 13.95 5.94
C LEU A 137 6.83 15.44 5.94
N PRO A 138 6.61 16.06 4.77
CA PRO A 138 6.02 17.39 4.69
C PRO A 138 4.64 17.44 5.35
N GLU A 139 4.24 18.63 5.78
CA GLU A 139 2.90 18.86 6.31
C GLU A 139 1.81 18.37 5.32
N GLY A 140 0.85 17.61 5.81
CA GLY A 140 -0.25 17.05 5.01
C GLY A 140 0.05 15.70 4.35
N MET A 141 1.31 15.29 4.24
CA MET A 141 1.67 13.95 3.75
C MET A 141 1.60 12.93 4.89
N ILE A 142 1.17 11.71 4.59
CA ILE A 142 1.08 10.62 5.56
C ILE A 142 1.93 9.42 5.17
N LEU A 143 2.35 8.66 6.19
CA LEU A 143 2.94 7.33 6.08
C LEU A 143 1.84 6.31 6.39
N SER A 144 1.56 5.38 5.49
CA SER A 144 0.52 4.36 5.65
C SER A 144 1.14 2.96 5.68
N LEU A 145 1.41 2.43 6.89
CA LEU A 145 2.01 1.10 7.05
C LEU A 145 0.99 0.00 6.75
N GLU A 146 1.37 -0.95 5.92
CA GLU A 146 0.56 -2.09 5.54
C GLU A 146 0.89 -3.33 6.39
N PRO A 147 -0.07 -3.88 7.14
CA PRO A 147 0.02 -5.20 7.72
C PRO A 147 -0.18 -6.27 6.64
N LEU A 148 0.71 -7.25 6.58
CA LEU A 148 0.66 -8.33 5.60
C LEU A 148 0.16 -9.63 6.24
N ASN A 149 -0.35 -10.55 5.42
CA ASN A 149 -0.67 -11.89 5.86
C ASN A 149 0.58 -12.68 6.29
N ARG A 150 0.37 -13.74 7.08
CA ARG A 150 1.43 -14.60 7.67
C ARG A 150 2.32 -15.32 6.65
N PHE A 151 1.90 -15.40 5.40
CA PHE A 151 2.69 -16.03 4.34
C PHE A 151 3.68 -15.06 3.69
N GLU A 152 3.52 -13.76 3.95
CA GLU A 152 4.36 -12.70 3.41
C GLU A 152 5.18 -11.98 4.49
N SER A 153 4.69 -11.91 5.73
CA SER A 153 5.41 -11.29 6.85
C SER A 153 5.10 -11.96 8.19
N ALA A 154 6.05 -11.90 9.12
CA ALA A 154 5.84 -12.26 10.52
C ALA A 154 5.77 -11.05 11.45
N PHE A 155 5.76 -9.83 10.92
CA PHE A 155 5.91 -8.62 11.74
C PHE A 155 4.58 -8.11 12.30
N LEU A 156 3.60 -7.81 11.46
CA LEU A 156 2.23 -7.39 11.81
C LEU A 156 1.26 -8.10 10.87
N ASN A 157 0.33 -8.85 11.42
CA ASN A 157 -0.59 -9.64 10.59
C ASN A 157 -2.06 -9.25 10.79
N THR A 158 -2.46 -8.74 11.95
CA THR A 158 -3.86 -8.43 12.25
C THR A 158 -4.08 -6.93 12.49
N ALA A 159 -5.33 -6.50 12.36
CA ALA A 159 -5.75 -5.14 12.68
C ALA A 159 -5.43 -4.77 14.15
N GLU A 160 -5.62 -5.73 15.08
CA GLU A 160 -5.31 -5.53 16.50
C GLU A 160 -3.81 -5.23 16.72
N GLU A 161 -2.92 -6.05 16.13
CA GLU A 161 -1.47 -5.83 16.21
C GLU A 161 -1.06 -4.50 15.56
N ALA A 162 -1.66 -4.17 14.40
CA ALA A 162 -1.37 -2.95 13.68
C ALA A 162 -1.79 -1.69 14.44
N VAL A 163 -2.97 -1.70 15.05
CA VAL A 163 -3.45 -0.57 15.88
C VAL A 163 -2.53 -0.38 17.09
N GLY A 164 -2.20 -1.43 17.84
CA GLY A 164 -1.26 -1.33 18.95
C GLY A 164 0.13 -0.83 18.52
N TYR A 165 0.56 -1.18 17.33
CA TYR A 165 1.81 -0.69 16.76
C TYR A 165 1.72 0.80 16.39
N ALA A 166 0.62 1.25 15.77
CA ALA A 166 0.40 2.65 15.43
C ALA A 166 0.35 3.55 16.68
N GLU A 167 -0.30 3.06 17.75
CA GLU A 167 -0.32 3.73 19.05
C GLU A 167 1.09 3.86 19.64
N ALA A 168 1.92 2.82 19.53
CA ALA A 168 3.30 2.84 19.99
C ALA A 168 4.17 3.81 19.16
N VAL A 169 3.96 3.92 17.85
CA VAL A 169 4.61 4.94 17.00
C VAL A 169 4.19 6.33 17.43
N GLY A 170 2.90 6.57 17.69
CA GLY A 170 2.38 7.79 18.32
C GLY A 170 2.66 9.08 17.55
N HIS A 171 2.66 9.04 16.21
CA HIS A 171 2.87 10.22 15.36
C HIS A 171 1.65 10.47 14.46
N PRO A 172 1.14 11.72 14.36
CA PRO A 172 -0.10 12.00 13.62
C PRO A 172 -0.02 11.72 12.13
N ALA A 173 1.16 11.82 11.52
CA ALA A 173 1.36 11.45 10.11
C ALA A 173 1.54 9.94 9.89
N PHE A 174 1.71 9.14 10.97
CA PHE A 174 1.76 7.69 10.85
C PHE A 174 0.34 7.11 10.89
N ARG A 175 -0.02 6.41 9.83
CA ARG A 175 -1.31 5.76 9.63
C ARG A 175 -1.11 4.31 9.25
N LEU A 176 -2.22 3.59 9.10
CA LEU A 176 -2.25 2.20 8.64
C LEU A 176 -2.85 2.11 7.24
N MET A 177 -2.46 1.08 6.53
CA MET A 177 -2.98 0.72 5.21
C MET A 177 -3.63 -0.68 5.30
N PRO A 178 -4.87 -0.80 5.81
CA PRO A 178 -5.56 -2.08 5.76
C PRO A 178 -5.81 -2.49 4.31
N ASP A 179 -5.49 -3.75 3.99
CA ASP A 179 -5.76 -4.38 2.69
C ASP A 179 -6.73 -5.55 2.87
N THR A 180 -7.80 -5.54 2.09
CA THR A 180 -8.87 -6.55 2.16
C THR A 180 -8.38 -7.96 1.82
N PHE A 181 -7.37 -8.13 0.96
CA PHE A 181 -6.74 -9.43 0.69
C PHE A 181 -6.05 -9.99 1.92
N HIS A 182 -5.22 -9.19 2.59
CA HIS A 182 -4.52 -9.63 3.79
C HIS A 182 -5.50 -9.90 4.93
N MET A 183 -6.48 -9.03 5.12
CA MET A 183 -7.55 -9.21 6.12
C MET A 183 -8.39 -10.47 5.87
N ASN A 184 -8.67 -10.80 4.61
CA ASN A 184 -9.40 -12.03 4.26
C ASN A 184 -8.66 -13.31 4.68
N ILE A 185 -7.34 -13.26 4.80
CA ILE A 185 -6.51 -14.41 5.23
C ILE A 185 -6.40 -14.45 6.77
N GLU A 186 -6.20 -13.31 7.40
CA GLU A 186 -5.80 -13.22 8.82
C GLU A 186 -6.98 -13.06 9.78
N GLU A 187 -8.01 -12.32 9.38
CA GLU A 187 -9.06 -11.92 10.30
C GLU A 187 -10.19 -12.94 10.37
N ARG A 188 -10.65 -13.22 11.59
CA ARG A 188 -11.83 -14.09 11.80
C ARG A 188 -13.13 -13.38 11.44
N ASP A 189 -13.15 -12.07 11.61
CA ASP A 189 -14.22 -11.16 11.21
C ASP A 189 -13.59 -9.92 10.57
N PRO A 190 -13.38 -9.96 9.25
CA PRO A 190 -12.72 -8.86 8.54
C PRO A 190 -13.47 -7.53 8.65
N ALA A 191 -14.80 -7.56 8.76
CA ALA A 191 -15.58 -6.33 8.91
C ALA A 191 -15.39 -5.68 10.30
N ALA A 192 -15.36 -6.48 11.36
CA ALA A 192 -15.04 -5.98 12.70
C ALA A 192 -13.59 -5.48 12.79
N ALA A 193 -12.67 -6.17 12.15
CA ALA A 193 -11.27 -5.75 12.05
C ALA A 193 -11.14 -4.41 11.29
N MET A 194 -11.88 -4.23 10.18
CA MET A 194 -11.93 -2.96 9.45
C MET A 194 -12.50 -1.84 10.32
N ALA A 195 -13.55 -2.10 11.10
CA ALA A 195 -14.10 -1.11 12.03
C ALA A 195 -13.07 -0.70 13.11
N HIS A 196 -12.25 -1.65 13.58
CA HIS A 196 -11.22 -1.41 14.57
C HIS A 196 -10.06 -0.56 14.02
N VAL A 197 -9.62 -0.82 12.79
CA VAL A 197 -8.50 -0.12 12.16
C VAL A 197 -8.89 1.22 11.53
N ALA A 198 -10.17 1.43 11.20
CA ALA A 198 -10.66 2.61 10.47
C ALA A 198 -10.21 3.97 11.07
N PRO A 199 -10.21 4.21 12.41
CA PRO A 199 -9.72 5.46 12.98
C PRO A 199 -8.22 5.74 12.71
N TYR A 200 -7.46 4.70 12.41
CA TYR A 200 -6.02 4.76 12.12
C TYR A 200 -5.71 4.68 10.63
N ALA A 201 -6.68 4.33 9.79
CA ALA A 201 -6.48 4.14 8.37
C ALA A 201 -6.13 5.46 7.65
N GLY A 202 -5.07 5.44 6.87
CA GLY A 202 -4.68 6.52 5.95
C GLY A 202 -5.16 6.24 4.53
N VAL A 203 -4.63 5.19 3.93
CA VAL A 203 -5.06 4.62 2.66
C VAL A 203 -5.62 3.22 2.90
N VAL A 204 -6.65 2.83 2.18
CA VAL A 204 -7.23 1.48 2.24
C VAL A 204 -7.00 0.80 0.90
N HIS A 205 -6.33 -0.36 0.89
CA HIS A 205 -6.22 -1.18 -0.30
C HIS A 205 -7.44 -2.10 -0.44
N VAL A 206 -8.04 -2.08 -1.62
CA VAL A 206 -9.11 -2.97 -2.03
C VAL A 206 -8.55 -3.95 -3.03
N ALA A 207 -8.29 -5.15 -2.55
CA ALA A 207 -7.79 -6.27 -3.35
C ALA A 207 -8.69 -7.49 -3.15
N GLU A 208 -8.92 -8.25 -4.22
CA GLU A 208 -9.72 -9.47 -4.19
C GLU A 208 -8.91 -10.64 -3.60
N ASN A 209 -9.60 -11.70 -3.17
CA ASN A 209 -8.97 -12.88 -2.58
C ASN A 209 -7.93 -13.57 -3.45
N ASP A 210 -7.96 -13.37 -4.75
CA ASP A 210 -6.98 -13.90 -5.70
C ASP A 210 -6.08 -12.83 -6.33
N ARG A 211 -6.14 -11.56 -5.83
CA ARG A 211 -5.43 -10.40 -6.39
C ARG A 211 -5.92 -9.98 -7.79
N GLY A 212 -7.08 -10.46 -8.23
CA GLY A 212 -7.73 -10.10 -9.49
C GLY A 212 -8.60 -8.84 -9.37
N ILE A 213 -9.59 -8.74 -10.28
CA ILE A 213 -10.54 -7.61 -10.29
C ILE A 213 -11.45 -7.70 -9.07
N PRO A 214 -11.52 -6.67 -8.19
CA PRO A 214 -12.48 -6.63 -7.09
C PRO A 214 -13.92 -6.91 -7.56
N GLY A 215 -14.61 -7.79 -6.84
CA GLY A 215 -15.98 -8.23 -7.15
C GLY A 215 -16.06 -9.46 -8.07
N ARG A 216 -14.94 -9.95 -8.58
CA ARG A 216 -14.90 -11.21 -9.33
C ARG A 216 -14.55 -12.42 -8.47
N GLY A 217 -14.16 -12.22 -7.23
CA GLY A 217 -13.85 -13.27 -6.26
C GLY A 217 -14.96 -13.50 -5.24
N HIS A 218 -14.58 -13.72 -3.98
CA HIS A 218 -15.53 -14.05 -2.93
C HIS A 218 -15.56 -13.07 -1.74
N ILE A 219 -14.74 -12.01 -1.77
CA ILE A 219 -14.74 -11.02 -0.68
C ILE A 219 -16.02 -10.19 -0.74
N ASP A 220 -16.76 -10.15 0.37
CA ASP A 220 -17.87 -9.21 0.53
C ASP A 220 -17.35 -7.86 1.03
N PHE A 221 -17.23 -6.88 0.13
CA PHE A 221 -16.72 -5.55 0.44
C PHE A 221 -17.75 -4.64 1.15
N VAL A 222 -19.04 -4.96 1.07
CA VAL A 222 -20.09 -4.11 1.66
C VAL A 222 -19.90 -3.92 3.18
N PRO A 223 -19.64 -4.98 3.99
CA PRO A 223 -19.41 -4.80 5.43
C PRO A 223 -18.16 -3.95 5.74
N HIS A 224 -17.09 -4.08 4.93
CA HIS A 224 -15.87 -3.29 5.09
C HIS A 224 -16.15 -1.79 4.88
N PHE A 225 -16.87 -1.44 3.80
CA PHE A 225 -17.20 -0.05 3.51
C PHE A 225 -18.20 0.54 4.50
N LYS A 226 -19.15 -0.26 4.99
CA LYS A 226 -20.02 0.15 6.11
C LYS A 226 -19.22 0.49 7.36
N ALA A 227 -18.21 -0.33 7.68
CA ALA A 227 -17.34 -0.10 8.84
C ALA A 227 -16.55 1.23 8.70
N LEU A 228 -15.97 1.50 7.53
CA LEU A 228 -15.29 2.77 7.23
C LEU A 228 -16.23 3.97 7.37
N LYS A 229 -17.42 3.90 6.75
CA LYS A 229 -18.44 4.97 6.83
C LYS A 229 -18.93 5.20 8.26
N ALA A 230 -19.16 4.13 9.03
CA ALA A 230 -19.59 4.22 10.42
C ALA A 230 -18.54 4.89 11.31
N ALA A 231 -17.26 4.75 10.99
CA ALA A 231 -16.16 5.44 11.65
C ALA A 231 -16.00 6.91 11.19
N GLY A 232 -16.80 7.39 10.24
CA GLY A 232 -16.67 8.72 9.63
C GLY A 232 -15.43 8.86 8.75
N TRP A 233 -14.85 7.74 8.30
CA TRP A 233 -13.67 7.76 7.43
C TRP A 233 -14.02 8.20 6.00
N ASP A 234 -13.33 9.21 5.50
CA ASP A 234 -13.49 9.76 4.14
C ASP A 234 -12.11 9.97 3.49
N GLY A 235 -11.33 8.88 3.44
CA GLY A 235 -9.97 8.88 2.93
C GLY A 235 -9.85 8.38 1.49
N ILE A 236 -8.73 7.75 1.21
CA ILE A 236 -8.34 7.23 -0.10
C ILE A 236 -8.49 5.71 -0.11
N ILE A 237 -9.27 5.19 -1.05
CA ILE A 237 -9.29 3.76 -1.42
C ILE A 237 -8.44 3.59 -2.67
N VAL A 238 -7.56 2.61 -2.68
CA VAL A 238 -6.77 2.23 -3.86
C VAL A 238 -7.11 0.80 -4.24
N VAL A 239 -7.50 0.59 -5.49
CA VAL A 239 -7.63 -0.76 -6.06
C VAL A 239 -6.23 -1.33 -6.25
N GLU A 240 -5.98 -2.49 -5.66
CA GLU A 240 -4.77 -3.26 -5.87
C GLU A 240 -5.09 -4.59 -6.55
N ALA A 241 -4.51 -4.80 -7.73
CA ALA A 241 -4.64 -6.03 -8.50
C ALA A 241 -3.33 -6.37 -9.17
N PHE A 242 -3.00 -7.65 -9.26
CA PHE A 242 -1.75 -8.10 -9.84
C PHE A 242 -1.99 -9.01 -11.03
N GLY A 243 -1.20 -8.79 -12.10
CA GLY A 243 -1.23 -9.59 -13.30
C GLY A 243 -0.02 -10.51 -13.43
N ALA A 244 -0.15 -11.56 -14.24
CA ALA A 244 0.97 -12.46 -14.57
C ALA A 244 1.89 -11.90 -15.67
N ALA A 245 1.62 -10.71 -16.20
CA ALA A 245 2.38 -10.12 -17.31
C ALA A 245 3.78 -9.63 -16.90
N LEU A 246 4.00 -9.36 -15.63
CA LEU A 246 5.29 -8.96 -15.05
C LEU A 246 5.88 -10.12 -14.27
N PRO A 247 6.88 -10.87 -14.80
CA PRO A 247 7.35 -12.13 -14.19
C PRO A 247 7.88 -11.97 -12.76
N GLU A 248 8.60 -10.88 -12.46
CA GLU A 248 9.15 -10.62 -11.13
C GLU A 248 8.04 -10.33 -10.11
N LEU A 249 7.06 -9.51 -10.50
CA LEU A 249 5.90 -9.22 -9.67
C LEU A 249 5.02 -10.47 -9.48
N ALA A 250 4.77 -11.22 -10.56
CA ALA A 250 4.03 -12.49 -10.50
C ALA A 250 4.70 -13.48 -9.54
N ALA A 251 6.03 -13.56 -9.57
CA ALA A 251 6.80 -14.39 -8.62
C ALA A 251 6.68 -13.87 -7.19
N ALA A 252 6.75 -12.57 -6.95
CA ALA A 252 6.63 -11.97 -5.63
C ALA A 252 5.23 -12.15 -5.04
N THR A 253 4.18 -11.96 -5.85
CA THR A 253 2.76 -12.02 -5.44
C THR A 253 2.14 -13.41 -5.58
N ARG A 254 2.87 -14.38 -6.14
CA ARG A 254 2.40 -15.74 -6.41
C ARG A 254 1.21 -15.83 -7.38
N VAL A 255 1.12 -14.88 -8.30
CA VAL A 255 0.09 -14.84 -9.35
C VAL A 255 0.59 -15.62 -10.57
N TRP A 256 0.14 -16.88 -10.71
CA TRP A 256 0.64 -17.82 -11.73
C TRP A 256 -0.25 -17.95 -12.97
N ARG A 257 -1.35 -17.20 -13.02
CA ARG A 257 -2.29 -17.19 -14.13
C ARG A 257 -2.78 -15.79 -14.44
N PRO A 258 -3.25 -15.49 -15.66
CA PRO A 258 -3.96 -14.23 -15.92
C PRO A 258 -5.22 -14.14 -15.06
N LEU A 259 -5.39 -13.02 -14.33
CA LEU A 259 -6.54 -12.75 -13.48
C LEU A 259 -7.51 -11.74 -14.10
N PHE A 260 -7.08 -11.08 -15.15
CA PHE A 260 -7.89 -10.18 -15.99
C PHE A 260 -7.41 -10.23 -17.45
N PRO A 261 -8.29 -9.95 -18.41
CA PRO A 261 -7.93 -10.08 -19.84
C PRO A 261 -6.99 -8.97 -20.30
N ASP A 262 -7.16 -7.75 -19.77
CA ASP A 262 -6.38 -6.56 -20.11
C ASP A 262 -6.56 -5.47 -19.05
N LEU A 263 -5.72 -4.43 -19.08
CA LEU A 263 -5.75 -3.32 -18.12
C LEU A 263 -6.99 -2.44 -18.27
N GLY A 264 -7.54 -2.29 -19.48
CA GLY A 264 -8.75 -1.52 -19.70
C GLY A 264 -9.95 -2.13 -18.98
N THR A 265 -10.10 -3.45 -19.09
CA THR A 265 -11.12 -4.22 -18.36
C THR A 265 -10.92 -4.11 -16.83
N LEU A 266 -9.67 -4.28 -16.34
CA LEU A 266 -9.36 -4.12 -14.93
C LEU A 266 -9.78 -2.72 -14.44
N PHE A 267 -9.37 -1.66 -15.13
CA PHE A 267 -9.61 -0.29 -14.70
C PHE A 267 -11.11 0.03 -14.66
N ALA A 268 -11.85 -0.33 -15.73
CA ALA A 268 -13.28 -0.02 -15.81
C ALA A 268 -14.09 -0.80 -14.76
N GLU A 269 -13.93 -2.11 -14.71
CA GLU A 269 -14.74 -2.95 -13.82
C GLU A 269 -14.43 -2.73 -12.34
N ALA A 270 -13.15 -2.57 -11.98
CA ALA A 270 -12.78 -2.30 -10.60
C ALA A 270 -13.27 -0.92 -10.12
N HIS A 271 -13.17 0.10 -10.98
CA HIS A 271 -13.71 1.42 -10.71
C HIS A 271 -15.22 1.36 -10.41
N ASP A 272 -15.99 0.82 -11.33
CA ASP A 272 -17.45 0.77 -11.23
C ASP A 272 -17.89 -0.06 -10.02
N PHE A 273 -17.29 -1.24 -9.83
CA PHE A 273 -17.58 -2.09 -8.70
C PHE A 273 -17.35 -1.40 -7.34
N VAL A 274 -16.18 -0.75 -7.16
CA VAL A 274 -15.84 -0.10 -5.89
C VAL A 274 -16.76 1.10 -5.64
N ARG A 275 -17.04 1.94 -6.66
CA ARG A 275 -17.96 3.08 -6.56
C ARG A 275 -19.36 2.64 -6.18
N GLU A 276 -19.95 1.69 -6.92
CA GLU A 276 -21.28 1.17 -6.66
C GLU A 276 -21.39 0.50 -5.29
N THR A 277 -20.37 -0.26 -4.90
CA THR A 277 -20.35 -0.94 -3.60
C THR A 277 -20.24 0.05 -2.46
N TRP A 278 -19.43 1.11 -2.63
CA TRP A 278 -19.36 2.20 -1.66
C TRP A 278 -20.71 2.92 -1.52
N GLU A 279 -21.40 3.20 -2.62
CA GLU A 279 -22.72 3.86 -2.56
C GLU A 279 -23.76 3.02 -1.82
N ARG A 280 -23.75 1.70 -2.01
CA ARG A 280 -24.66 0.74 -1.35
C ARG A 280 -24.35 0.51 0.13
N ALA A 281 -23.14 0.74 0.56
CA ALA A 281 -22.70 0.60 1.94
C ALA A 281 -23.10 1.83 2.76
#